data_764bcaa55132f9927129a9bb5cd1f24a
#
_entry.id   764bcaa55132f9927129a9bb5cd1f24a
#
_cell.length_a   1.000
_cell.length_b   1.000
_cell.length_c   1.000
_cell.angle_alpha   90.00
_cell.angle_beta   90.00
_cell.angle_gamma   90.00
#
_symmetry.space_group_name_H-M   'P 1'
#
loop_
_entity.id
_entity.type
_entity.pdbx_description
1 polymer ?
#
loop_
_entity_poly.entity_id
_entity_poly.type
_entity_poly.pdbx_seq_one_letter_code
_entity_poly.pdbx_strand_id
1 'polypeptide(L)'
;MIDLRSDTVTKPTPAMRRAMAEAEVGDDVYGEDPTVNRLQERAAEIFGKEAAIFVPTGSMGNQIAVKLHTRPGQEVVIEERGHIFNYEMAAMSAVSGTIARPVRSHDGSGILTWNEIESALHVGGAYYVAPTGLIALENSHNLAGGSLLTGERAEEICERAHERKLPVHLDGARIFNAATALGDSVAVLTRPVDSVMFCLSKALGAPVGSMLLGSRAFIEEARSWRKLLGGGMRQAGVLAAAGLIALEESPKRLHEDHANARKLAEGLAEIPGIRIDPEKVATNIVIFDISETGISADEICAQLQQRNVLASGFGDSIRMVTHYDVSSADIDVALKGMKEVVSRQ
;
A
#
# COMPACT_ATOMS: atom_id res chain seq x y z
N MET A 1 14.51 -18.83 9.00
CA MET A 1 13.69 -17.86 9.76
C MET A 1 12.55 -17.43 8.84
N ILE A 2 11.33 -17.64 9.27
CA ILE A 2 10.10 -17.31 8.55
C ILE A 2 9.71 -15.90 8.96
N ASP A 3 9.77 -14.94 8.04
CA ASP A 3 9.49 -13.53 8.37
C ASP A 3 8.12 -13.12 7.81
N LEU A 4 7.13 -13.07 8.68
CA LEU A 4 5.74 -12.67 8.38
C LEU A 4 5.42 -11.23 8.84
N ARG A 5 6.42 -10.42 9.20
CA ARG A 5 6.18 -9.05 9.68
C ARG A 5 5.58 -8.15 8.61
N SER A 6 6.07 -8.26 7.37
CA SER A 6 5.64 -7.44 6.24
C SER A 6 6.17 -8.01 4.92
N ASP A 7 5.47 -7.76 3.82
CA ASP A 7 5.99 -8.00 2.46
C ASP A 7 7.10 -7.02 2.04
N THR A 8 7.42 -6.04 2.86
CA THR A 8 8.58 -5.15 2.67
C THR A 8 9.92 -5.81 2.98
N VAL A 9 9.93 -7.00 3.58
CA VAL A 9 11.14 -7.76 3.87
C VAL A 9 11.59 -8.66 2.72
N THR A 10 10.80 -8.73 1.64
CA THR A 10 11.11 -9.52 0.45
C THR A 10 12.46 -9.15 -0.15
N LYS A 11 13.16 -10.16 -0.67
CA LYS A 11 14.49 -9.98 -1.25
C LYS A 11 14.44 -10.07 -2.76
N PRO A 12 15.17 -9.24 -3.52
CA PRO A 12 15.15 -9.31 -4.97
C PRO A 12 15.57 -10.68 -5.47
N THR A 13 14.80 -11.20 -6.42
CA THR A 13 15.05 -12.52 -7.04
C THR A 13 16.40 -12.57 -7.77
N PRO A 14 16.94 -13.78 -8.07
CA PRO A 14 18.14 -13.88 -8.89
C PRO A 14 18.03 -13.20 -10.27
N ALA A 15 16.84 -13.20 -10.87
CA ALA A 15 16.57 -12.49 -12.13
C ALA A 15 16.67 -10.97 -11.96
N MET A 16 16.04 -10.41 -10.90
CA MET A 16 16.16 -9.00 -10.57
C MET A 16 17.61 -8.58 -10.32
N ARG A 17 18.39 -9.38 -9.57
CA ARG A 17 19.79 -9.08 -9.30
C ARG A 17 20.64 -9.04 -10.58
N ARG A 18 20.44 -9.97 -11.52
CA ARG A 18 21.10 -9.94 -12.83
C ARG A 18 20.72 -8.71 -13.63
N ALA A 19 19.43 -8.42 -13.72
CA ALA A 19 18.95 -7.24 -14.44
C ALA A 19 19.51 -5.93 -13.85
N MET A 20 19.64 -5.83 -12.53
CA MET A 20 20.29 -4.68 -11.86
C MET A 20 21.77 -4.55 -12.24
N ALA A 21 22.50 -5.68 -12.32
CA ALA A 21 23.91 -5.68 -12.67
C ALA A 21 24.17 -5.34 -14.15
N GLU A 22 23.22 -5.65 -15.02
CA GLU A 22 23.31 -5.49 -16.47
C GLU A 22 22.50 -4.29 -16.99
N ALA A 23 21.92 -3.48 -16.10
CA ALA A 23 21.05 -2.38 -16.46
C ALA A 23 21.75 -1.34 -17.34
N GLU A 24 21.12 -0.98 -18.46
CA GLU A 24 21.48 0.21 -19.21
C GLU A 24 21.06 1.45 -18.42
N VAL A 25 21.97 2.38 -18.21
CA VAL A 25 21.78 3.55 -17.35
C VAL A 25 22.15 4.86 -18.00
N GLY A 26 21.54 5.93 -17.54
CA GLY A 26 21.83 7.32 -17.88
C GLY A 26 21.45 8.22 -16.71
N ASP A 27 21.53 9.54 -16.88
CA ASP A 27 21.13 10.46 -15.80
C ASP A 27 19.61 10.69 -15.80
N ASP A 28 18.89 10.15 -14.80
CA ASP A 28 17.44 10.31 -14.66
C ASP A 28 17.01 11.76 -14.46
N VAL A 29 17.87 12.62 -13.88
CA VAL A 29 17.55 14.05 -13.72
C VAL A 29 17.47 14.76 -15.07
N TYR A 30 18.27 14.33 -16.05
CA TYR A 30 18.18 14.81 -17.44
C TYR A 30 17.15 14.04 -18.27
N GLY A 31 16.52 12.99 -17.72
CA GLY A 31 15.60 12.13 -18.46
C GLY A 31 16.31 11.15 -19.42
N GLU A 32 17.58 10.90 -19.21
CA GLU A 32 18.44 10.11 -20.11
C GLU A 32 18.63 8.66 -19.69
N ASP A 33 18.08 8.25 -18.50
CA ASP A 33 18.17 6.85 -18.07
C ASP A 33 17.12 5.99 -18.80
N PRO A 34 17.53 5.13 -19.76
CA PRO A 34 16.60 4.42 -20.61
C PRO A 34 15.79 3.37 -19.84
N THR A 35 16.35 2.80 -18.77
CA THR A 35 15.67 1.79 -17.96
C THR A 35 14.61 2.44 -17.04
N VAL A 36 14.90 3.60 -16.48
CA VAL A 36 13.88 4.38 -15.73
C VAL A 36 12.76 4.81 -16.66
N ASN A 37 13.07 5.34 -17.84
CA ASN A 37 12.08 5.77 -18.81
C ASN A 37 11.16 4.62 -19.21
N ARG A 38 11.72 3.46 -19.53
CA ARG A 38 10.95 2.24 -19.85
C ARG A 38 10.05 1.79 -18.70
N LEU A 39 10.53 1.83 -17.45
CA LEU A 39 9.72 1.50 -16.28
C LEU A 39 8.53 2.46 -16.14
N GLN A 40 8.76 3.77 -16.32
CA GLN A 40 7.72 4.80 -16.24
C GLN A 40 6.67 4.63 -17.35
N GLU A 41 7.11 4.45 -18.59
CA GLU A 41 6.23 4.20 -19.74
C GLU A 41 5.39 2.93 -19.52
N ARG A 42 6.02 1.84 -19.09
CA ARG A 42 5.33 0.58 -18.86
C ARG A 42 4.32 0.66 -17.72
N ALA A 43 4.65 1.33 -16.63
CA ALA A 43 3.71 1.57 -15.55
C ALA A 43 2.50 2.39 -16.01
N ALA A 44 2.72 3.45 -16.77
CA ALA A 44 1.64 4.27 -17.32
C ALA A 44 0.72 3.45 -18.24
N GLU A 45 1.28 2.61 -19.09
CA GLU A 45 0.54 1.71 -20.00
C GLU A 45 -0.34 0.71 -19.24
N ILE A 46 0.24 0.00 -18.24
CA ILE A 46 -0.47 -1.02 -17.45
C ILE A 46 -1.65 -0.40 -16.68
N PHE A 47 -1.49 0.83 -16.18
CA PHE A 47 -2.52 1.54 -15.43
C PHE A 47 -3.48 2.34 -16.30
N GLY A 48 -3.20 2.48 -17.60
CA GLY A 48 -3.98 3.33 -18.50
C GLY A 48 -3.95 4.81 -18.12
N LYS A 49 -2.85 5.28 -17.48
CA LYS A 49 -2.62 6.68 -17.12
C LYS A 49 -1.72 7.35 -18.16
N GLU A 50 -1.80 8.69 -18.25
CA GLU A 50 -1.03 9.44 -19.25
C GLU A 50 0.49 9.43 -19.01
N ALA A 51 0.90 9.36 -17.74
CA ALA A 51 2.30 9.35 -17.34
C ALA A 51 2.51 8.73 -15.96
N ALA A 52 3.77 8.34 -15.70
CA ALA A 52 4.23 7.85 -14.40
C ALA A 52 5.62 8.43 -14.09
N ILE A 53 5.96 8.48 -12.81
CA ILE A 53 7.29 8.83 -12.32
C ILE A 53 7.76 7.82 -11.28
N PHE A 54 9.01 7.37 -11.41
CA PHE A 54 9.68 6.53 -10.42
C PHE A 54 10.11 7.38 -9.21
N VAL A 55 9.75 6.92 -8.02
CA VAL A 55 10.12 7.55 -6.74
C VAL A 55 10.77 6.52 -5.82
N PRO A 56 11.74 6.92 -4.97
CA PRO A 56 12.42 6.01 -4.04
C PRO A 56 11.49 5.24 -3.10
N THR A 57 10.42 5.87 -2.63
CA THR A 57 9.50 5.31 -1.63
C THR A 57 8.04 5.65 -1.93
N GLY A 58 7.10 4.82 -1.46
CA GLY A 58 5.67 5.11 -1.53
C GLY A 58 5.29 6.38 -0.78
N SER A 59 5.87 6.60 0.40
CA SER A 59 5.63 7.84 1.17
C SER A 59 6.00 9.09 0.37
N MET A 60 7.11 9.08 -0.37
CA MET A 60 7.44 10.21 -1.25
C MET A 60 6.37 10.41 -2.33
N GLY A 61 5.89 9.33 -2.96
CA GLY A 61 4.82 9.39 -3.96
C GLY A 61 3.53 9.98 -3.39
N ASN A 62 3.10 9.49 -2.25
CA ASN A 62 1.91 9.99 -1.54
C ASN A 62 2.06 11.47 -1.17
N GLN A 63 3.22 11.87 -0.60
CA GLN A 63 3.43 13.26 -0.19
C GLN A 63 3.52 14.22 -1.37
N ILE A 64 4.06 13.79 -2.52
CA ILE A 64 4.01 14.55 -3.76
C ILE A 64 2.56 14.72 -4.23
N ALA A 65 1.77 13.65 -4.19
CA ALA A 65 0.36 13.72 -4.58
C ALA A 65 -0.45 14.65 -3.69
N VAL A 66 -0.32 14.52 -2.36
CA VAL A 66 -0.97 15.43 -1.41
C VAL A 66 -0.57 16.88 -1.71
N LYS A 67 0.73 17.13 -1.93
CA LYS A 67 1.26 18.48 -2.20
C LYS A 67 0.70 19.10 -3.46
N LEU A 68 0.56 18.32 -4.53
CA LEU A 68 0.09 18.82 -5.81
C LEU A 68 -1.42 19.02 -5.87
N HIS A 69 -2.17 18.21 -5.13
CA HIS A 69 -3.63 18.33 -5.07
C HIS A 69 -4.13 19.36 -4.04
N THR A 70 -3.25 19.84 -3.16
CA THR A 70 -3.68 20.72 -2.06
C THR A 70 -2.86 22.01 -1.99
N ARG A 71 -3.36 22.93 -1.18
CA ARG A 71 -2.68 24.17 -0.78
C ARG A 71 -2.58 24.24 0.75
N PRO A 72 -1.58 24.94 1.29
CA PRO A 72 -1.49 25.17 2.74
C PRO A 72 -2.81 25.70 3.33
N GLY A 73 -3.23 25.16 4.46
CA GLY A 73 -4.49 25.51 5.12
C GLY A 73 -5.71 24.71 4.66
N GLN A 74 -5.56 23.77 3.74
CA GLN A 74 -6.62 22.85 3.34
C GLN A 74 -6.62 21.55 4.17
N GLU A 75 -7.73 20.80 4.09
CA GLU A 75 -7.89 19.48 4.69
C GLU A 75 -7.80 18.37 3.65
N VAL A 76 -7.30 17.21 4.08
CA VAL A 76 -7.33 15.95 3.35
C VAL A 76 -8.31 15.01 4.05
N VAL A 77 -9.41 14.67 3.40
CA VAL A 77 -10.32 13.63 3.89
C VAL A 77 -9.70 12.27 3.65
N ILE A 78 -9.57 11.48 4.71
CA ILE A 78 -8.85 10.19 4.69
C ILE A 78 -9.45 9.25 5.74
N GLU A 79 -9.40 7.94 5.49
CA GLU A 79 -9.81 6.95 6.50
C GLU A 79 -8.89 7.01 7.74
N GLU A 80 -9.48 6.87 8.95
CA GLU A 80 -8.78 7.11 10.22
C GLU A 80 -7.53 6.24 10.45
N ARG A 81 -7.45 5.06 9.82
CA ARG A 81 -6.32 4.12 9.85
C ARG A 81 -5.43 4.22 8.61
N GLY A 82 -5.75 5.11 7.66
CA GLY A 82 -5.02 5.27 6.39
C GLY A 82 -3.53 5.50 6.61
N HIS A 83 -2.70 4.90 5.74
CA HIS A 83 -1.23 4.94 5.86
C HIS A 83 -0.67 6.36 5.79
N ILE A 84 -1.17 7.18 4.87
CA ILE A 84 -0.72 8.58 4.69
C ILE A 84 -0.87 9.39 5.98
N PHE A 85 -1.91 9.12 6.75
CA PHE A 85 -2.19 9.81 8.01
C PHE A 85 -1.32 9.28 9.17
N ASN A 86 -1.18 7.95 9.30
CA ASN A 86 -0.62 7.34 10.50
C ASN A 86 0.89 7.03 10.42
N TYR A 87 1.43 6.77 9.21
CA TYR A 87 2.78 6.20 9.06
C TYR A 87 3.75 7.05 8.24
N GLU A 88 3.38 8.27 7.87
CA GLU A 88 4.24 9.15 7.08
C GLU A 88 4.73 10.38 7.86
N MET A 89 4.93 10.21 9.18
CA MET A 89 5.59 11.21 10.05
C MET A 89 4.96 12.61 10.00
N ALA A 90 3.63 12.70 9.91
CA ALA A 90 2.89 13.96 9.74
C ALA A 90 3.34 14.78 8.51
N ALA A 91 3.85 14.11 7.48
CA ALA A 91 4.40 14.78 6.29
C ALA A 91 3.35 15.61 5.53
N MET A 92 2.06 15.27 5.58
CA MET A 92 0.99 16.12 5.06
C MET A 92 1.06 17.54 5.64
N SER A 93 1.32 17.68 6.94
CA SER A 93 1.46 18.99 7.59
C SER A 93 2.83 19.59 7.30
N ALA A 94 3.91 18.82 7.43
CA ALA A 94 5.27 19.31 7.31
C ALA A 94 5.64 19.74 5.87
N VAL A 95 5.16 19.04 4.85
CA VAL A 95 5.49 19.28 3.44
C VAL A 95 4.41 20.12 2.74
N SER A 96 3.14 19.77 2.97
CA SER A 96 2.02 20.38 2.25
C SER A 96 1.32 21.49 3.03
N GLY A 97 1.50 21.58 4.35
CA GLY A 97 0.81 22.54 5.20
C GLY A 97 -0.68 22.25 5.34
N THR A 98 -1.08 20.97 5.18
CA THR A 98 -2.46 20.51 5.27
C THR A 98 -2.71 19.78 6.59
N ILE A 99 -3.97 19.63 6.96
CA ILE A 99 -4.37 18.78 8.09
C ILE A 99 -5.17 17.59 7.59
N ALA A 100 -5.11 16.47 8.32
CA ALA A 100 -5.99 15.35 8.06
C ALA A 100 -7.40 15.62 8.58
N ARG A 101 -8.41 15.20 7.83
CA ARG A 101 -9.79 15.03 8.28
C ARG A 101 -10.07 13.53 8.31
N PRO A 102 -9.76 12.83 9.42
CA PRO A 102 -9.95 11.40 9.52
C PRO A 102 -11.44 11.05 9.55
N VAL A 103 -11.81 10.03 8.78
CA VAL A 103 -13.18 9.50 8.68
C VAL A 103 -13.13 8.02 9.02
N ARG A 104 -14.07 7.57 9.83
CA ARG A 104 -14.20 6.18 10.20
C ARG A 104 -15.19 5.46 9.28
N SER A 105 -14.81 4.30 8.74
CA SER A 105 -15.74 3.40 8.10
C SER A 105 -16.66 2.76 9.15
N HIS A 106 -17.97 2.87 8.98
CA HIS A 106 -18.96 2.40 9.98
C HIS A 106 -18.92 0.87 10.17
N ASP A 107 -18.63 0.12 9.09
CA ASP A 107 -18.52 -1.33 9.10
C ASP A 107 -17.15 -1.86 9.57
N GLY A 108 -16.22 -0.93 9.86
CA GLY A 108 -14.85 -1.26 10.27
C GLY A 108 -13.96 -1.80 9.16
N SER A 109 -14.43 -1.85 7.91
CA SER A 109 -13.68 -2.37 6.76
C SER A 109 -12.50 -1.48 6.35
N GLY A 110 -12.48 -0.20 6.74
CA GLY A 110 -11.53 0.80 6.23
C GLY A 110 -11.87 1.30 4.82
N ILE A 111 -12.92 0.78 4.20
CA ILE A 111 -13.38 1.21 2.89
C ILE A 111 -14.53 2.20 3.08
N LEU A 112 -14.26 3.45 2.78
CA LEU A 112 -15.23 4.52 2.96
C LEU A 112 -16.36 4.43 1.91
N THR A 113 -17.56 4.77 2.36
CA THR A 113 -18.69 5.07 1.50
C THR A 113 -18.71 6.55 1.15
N TRP A 114 -19.41 6.91 0.07
CA TRP A 114 -19.58 8.33 -0.24
C TRP A 114 -20.26 9.10 0.90
N ASN A 115 -21.28 8.55 1.55
CA ASN A 115 -21.99 9.21 2.64
C ASN A 115 -21.07 9.56 3.82
N GLU A 116 -20.11 8.67 4.15
CA GLU A 116 -19.11 8.90 5.18
C GLU A 116 -18.17 10.04 4.77
N ILE A 117 -17.69 10.02 3.53
CA ILE A 117 -16.84 11.07 2.97
C ILE A 117 -17.60 12.40 2.95
N GLU A 118 -18.81 12.44 2.40
CA GLU A 118 -19.62 13.66 2.25
C GLU A 118 -19.88 14.36 3.59
N SER A 119 -20.12 13.56 4.65
CA SER A 119 -20.36 14.10 6.01
C SER A 119 -19.14 14.84 6.58
N ALA A 120 -17.95 14.59 6.07
CA ALA A 120 -16.70 15.19 6.50
C ALA A 120 -16.21 16.34 5.60
N LEU A 121 -16.87 16.56 4.44
CA LEU A 121 -16.42 17.57 3.48
C LEU A 121 -16.72 18.99 3.97
N HIS A 122 -15.74 19.86 3.79
CA HIS A 122 -15.90 21.30 3.92
C HIS A 122 -15.74 21.96 2.55
N VAL A 123 -16.85 22.05 1.80
CA VAL A 123 -16.90 22.67 0.46
C VAL A 123 -17.86 23.85 0.49
N GLY A 124 -17.41 25.03 0.14
CA GLY A 124 -18.25 26.24 0.08
C GLY A 124 -18.72 26.76 1.45
N GLY A 125 -17.95 26.52 2.50
CA GLY A 125 -18.28 26.90 3.87
C GLY A 125 -17.89 28.34 4.23
N ALA A 126 -17.99 28.67 5.53
CA ALA A 126 -17.56 29.95 6.07
C ALA A 126 -16.04 30.15 5.88
N TYR A 127 -15.61 31.38 5.61
CA TYR A 127 -14.20 31.72 5.29
C TYR A 127 -13.18 31.32 6.36
N TYR A 128 -13.63 31.08 7.58
CA TYR A 128 -12.78 30.69 8.72
C TYR A 128 -12.70 29.17 8.94
N VAL A 129 -13.32 28.37 8.08
CA VAL A 129 -13.24 26.90 8.11
C VAL A 129 -12.26 26.45 7.04
N ALA A 130 -11.32 25.58 7.43
CA ALA A 130 -10.37 24.99 6.49
C ALA A 130 -11.12 24.19 5.41
N PRO A 131 -10.96 24.52 4.12
CA PRO A 131 -11.70 23.82 3.07
C PRO A 131 -11.04 22.46 2.75
N THR A 132 -11.85 21.48 2.38
CA THR A 132 -11.34 20.22 1.82
C THR A 132 -10.64 20.47 0.50
N GLY A 133 -9.45 19.92 0.35
CA GLY A 133 -8.64 20.03 -0.87
C GLY A 133 -8.42 18.70 -1.59
N LEU A 134 -8.56 17.57 -0.88
CA LEU A 134 -8.27 16.25 -1.41
C LEU A 134 -9.08 15.18 -0.67
N ILE A 135 -9.49 14.14 -1.40
CA ILE A 135 -9.92 12.87 -0.82
C ILE A 135 -8.80 11.84 -1.08
N ALA A 136 -8.29 11.22 -0.01
CA ALA A 136 -7.28 10.17 -0.10
C ALA A 136 -7.88 8.81 0.25
N LEU A 137 -7.80 7.86 -0.68
CA LEU A 137 -8.26 6.48 -0.55
C LEU A 137 -7.06 5.52 -0.43
N GLU A 138 -7.29 4.30 0.06
CA GLU A 138 -6.24 3.26 0.16
C GLU A 138 -6.76 1.92 -0.36
N ASN A 139 -5.96 1.19 -1.18
CA ASN A 139 -6.30 -0.13 -1.71
C ASN A 139 -5.06 -1.00 -2.02
N SER A 140 -4.94 -2.20 -1.47
CA SER A 140 -5.75 -2.79 -0.40
C SER A 140 -5.39 -2.12 0.94
N HIS A 141 -6.39 -1.97 1.84
CA HIS A 141 -6.21 -1.17 3.05
C HIS A 141 -5.34 -1.89 4.09
N ASN A 142 -4.18 -1.32 4.43
CA ASN A 142 -3.14 -1.96 5.24
C ASN A 142 -3.60 -2.34 6.65
N LEU A 143 -4.17 -1.40 7.40
CA LEU A 143 -4.60 -1.62 8.78
C LEU A 143 -6.01 -2.20 8.93
N ALA A 144 -6.69 -2.41 7.81
CA ALA A 144 -7.98 -3.10 7.78
C ALA A 144 -7.87 -4.54 7.23
N GLY A 145 -6.70 -5.19 7.39
CA GLY A 145 -6.52 -6.59 7.01
C GLY A 145 -6.52 -6.83 5.50
N GLY A 146 -6.15 -5.82 4.70
CA GLY A 146 -6.12 -5.95 3.25
C GLY A 146 -7.48 -5.88 2.59
N SER A 147 -8.46 -5.22 3.20
CA SER A 147 -9.79 -4.99 2.63
C SER A 147 -9.72 -4.25 1.30
N LEU A 148 -10.74 -4.44 0.47
CA LEU A 148 -10.73 -4.13 -0.95
C LEU A 148 -11.71 -3.01 -1.30
N LEU A 149 -11.20 -1.97 -1.95
CA LEU A 149 -11.99 -0.98 -2.66
C LEU A 149 -12.28 -1.49 -4.07
N THR A 150 -13.56 -1.78 -4.38
CA THR A 150 -13.96 -2.21 -5.73
C THR A 150 -13.92 -1.07 -6.73
N GLY A 151 -13.79 -1.40 -8.02
CA GLY A 151 -13.83 -0.41 -9.10
C GLY A 151 -15.12 0.41 -9.11
N GLU A 152 -16.26 -0.23 -8.87
CA GLU A 152 -17.58 0.42 -8.79
C GLU A 152 -17.64 1.46 -7.65
N ARG A 153 -17.15 1.08 -6.46
CA ARG A 153 -17.10 2.00 -5.32
C ARG A 153 -16.14 3.16 -5.57
N ALA A 154 -14.99 2.90 -6.17
CA ALA A 154 -14.04 3.95 -6.54
C ALA A 154 -14.67 4.93 -7.56
N GLU A 155 -15.40 4.42 -8.55
CA GLU A 155 -16.10 5.23 -9.55
C GLU A 155 -17.17 6.12 -8.90
N GLU A 156 -18.03 5.55 -8.05
CA GLU A 156 -19.04 6.31 -7.29
C GLU A 156 -18.41 7.48 -6.49
N ILE A 157 -17.33 7.20 -5.76
CA ILE A 157 -16.66 8.21 -4.94
C ILE A 157 -16.06 9.30 -5.84
N CYS A 158 -15.36 8.92 -6.90
CA CYS A 158 -14.69 9.88 -7.79
C CYS A 158 -15.68 10.77 -8.54
N GLU A 159 -16.75 10.21 -9.10
CA GLU A 159 -17.78 10.99 -9.78
C GLU A 159 -18.35 12.09 -8.87
N ARG A 160 -18.73 11.72 -7.66
CA ARG A 160 -19.30 12.66 -6.68
C ARG A 160 -18.27 13.66 -6.15
N ALA A 161 -17.01 13.27 -6.03
CA ALA A 161 -15.92 14.16 -5.67
C ALA A 161 -15.67 15.20 -6.77
N HIS A 162 -15.65 14.77 -8.03
CA HIS A 162 -15.43 15.63 -9.19
C HIS A 162 -16.57 16.61 -9.41
N GLU A 163 -17.84 16.25 -9.13
CA GLU A 163 -18.96 17.19 -9.10
C GLU A 163 -18.70 18.38 -8.15
N ARG A 164 -17.93 18.12 -7.08
CA ARG A 164 -17.51 19.13 -6.09
C ARG A 164 -16.14 19.73 -6.36
N LYS A 165 -15.53 19.40 -7.51
CA LYS A 165 -14.17 19.82 -7.93
C LYS A 165 -13.09 19.41 -6.93
N LEU A 166 -13.29 18.29 -6.27
CA LEU A 166 -12.30 17.67 -5.38
C LEU A 166 -11.54 16.57 -6.11
N PRO A 167 -10.21 16.62 -6.14
CA PRO A 167 -9.40 15.53 -6.65
C PRO A 167 -9.42 14.32 -5.69
N VAL A 168 -9.15 13.14 -6.25
CA VAL A 168 -9.04 11.88 -5.52
C VAL A 168 -7.66 11.26 -5.77
N HIS A 169 -6.92 11.02 -4.70
CA HIS A 169 -5.66 10.27 -4.72
C HIS A 169 -5.86 8.88 -4.14
N LEU A 170 -5.26 7.87 -4.79
CA LEU A 170 -5.28 6.48 -4.30
C LEU A 170 -3.88 6.07 -3.83
N ASP A 171 -3.74 5.80 -2.53
CA ASP A 171 -2.63 4.99 -2.04
C ASP A 171 -2.88 3.53 -2.45
N GLY A 172 -2.29 3.16 -3.54
CA GLY A 172 -2.35 1.82 -4.12
C GLY A 172 -1.12 0.98 -3.79
N ALA A 173 -0.52 1.15 -2.61
CA ALA A 173 0.73 0.47 -2.24
C ALA A 173 0.70 -1.04 -2.49
N ARG A 174 -0.49 -1.66 -2.44
CA ARG A 174 -0.74 -3.08 -2.76
C ARG A 174 -1.87 -3.27 -3.79
N ILE A 175 -2.01 -2.35 -4.73
CA ILE A 175 -3.10 -2.39 -5.73
C ILE A 175 -3.08 -3.67 -6.58
N PHE A 176 -1.92 -4.26 -6.84
CA PHE A 176 -1.83 -5.54 -7.55
C PHE A 176 -2.41 -6.71 -6.74
N ASN A 177 -2.28 -6.69 -5.40
CA ASN A 177 -2.97 -7.64 -4.53
C ASN A 177 -4.50 -7.44 -4.61
N ALA A 178 -4.96 -6.19 -4.58
CA ALA A 178 -6.38 -5.90 -4.74
C ALA A 178 -6.92 -6.37 -6.10
N ALA A 179 -6.20 -6.08 -7.18
CA ALA A 179 -6.54 -6.51 -8.53
C ALA A 179 -6.62 -8.04 -8.66
N THR A 180 -5.62 -8.75 -8.11
CA THR A 180 -5.61 -10.22 -8.09
C THR A 180 -6.80 -10.79 -7.32
N ALA A 181 -7.13 -10.21 -6.16
CA ALA A 181 -8.24 -10.70 -5.32
C ALA A 181 -9.62 -10.43 -5.93
N LEU A 182 -9.78 -9.30 -6.62
CA LEU A 182 -11.04 -8.92 -7.29
C LEU A 182 -11.21 -9.56 -8.68
N GLY A 183 -10.13 -10.10 -9.26
CA GLY A 183 -10.14 -10.60 -10.64
C GLY A 183 -10.20 -9.48 -11.70
N ASP A 184 -9.84 -8.26 -11.31
CA ASP A 184 -9.82 -7.07 -12.13
C ASP A 184 -8.41 -6.69 -12.57
N SER A 185 -8.28 -5.79 -13.56
CA SER A 185 -7.00 -5.16 -13.85
C SER A 185 -6.78 -3.92 -12.97
N VAL A 186 -5.51 -3.59 -12.70
CA VAL A 186 -5.19 -2.34 -11.99
C VAL A 186 -5.72 -1.11 -12.73
N ALA A 187 -5.78 -1.15 -14.07
CA ALA A 187 -6.34 -0.07 -14.86
C ALA A 187 -7.83 0.17 -14.56
N VAL A 188 -8.63 -0.90 -14.38
CA VAL A 188 -10.04 -0.79 -13.99
C VAL A 188 -10.17 -0.15 -12.61
N LEU A 189 -9.42 -0.64 -11.62
CA LEU A 189 -9.50 -0.17 -10.24
C LEU A 189 -9.03 1.28 -10.06
N THR A 190 -8.14 1.75 -10.94
CA THR A 190 -7.54 3.09 -10.81
C THR A 190 -8.02 4.09 -11.86
N ARG A 191 -8.88 3.65 -12.78
CA ARG A 191 -9.39 4.52 -13.85
C ARG A 191 -9.96 5.84 -13.34
N PRO A 192 -10.84 5.85 -12.31
CA PRO A 192 -11.55 7.08 -11.94
C PRO A 192 -10.71 8.06 -11.10
N VAL A 193 -9.60 7.64 -10.47
CA VAL A 193 -8.82 8.51 -9.58
C VAL A 193 -7.90 9.44 -10.37
N ASP A 194 -7.62 10.65 -9.83
CA ASP A 194 -6.75 11.65 -10.47
C ASP A 194 -5.28 11.27 -10.39
N SER A 195 -4.87 10.65 -9.30
CA SER A 195 -3.52 10.12 -9.15
C SER A 195 -3.51 8.84 -8.33
N VAL A 196 -2.54 7.98 -8.60
CA VAL A 196 -2.31 6.74 -7.86
C VAL A 196 -0.83 6.53 -7.59
N MET A 197 -0.49 6.13 -6.39
CA MET A 197 0.84 5.63 -6.03
C MET A 197 0.77 4.12 -5.84
N PHE A 198 1.79 3.37 -6.31
CA PHE A 198 1.93 1.96 -5.94
C PHE A 198 3.38 1.58 -5.64
N CYS A 199 3.57 0.55 -4.80
CA CYS A 199 4.91 0.09 -4.41
C CYS A 199 5.39 -1.07 -5.29
N LEU A 200 6.64 -0.95 -5.76
CA LEU A 200 7.40 -2.05 -6.35
C LEU A 200 8.08 -2.91 -5.26
N SER A 201 8.39 -2.30 -4.12
CA SER A 201 9.20 -2.84 -3.01
C SER A 201 8.39 -3.51 -1.90
N LYS A 202 7.25 -4.09 -2.21
CA LYS A 202 6.42 -4.90 -1.30
C LYS A 202 6.21 -6.29 -1.92
N ALA A 203 4.98 -6.77 -2.05
CA ALA A 203 4.67 -8.07 -2.62
C ALA A 203 5.24 -8.29 -4.04
N LEU A 204 5.50 -7.22 -4.80
CA LEU A 204 6.15 -7.30 -6.11
C LEU A 204 7.65 -7.61 -6.01
N GLY A 205 8.30 -7.38 -4.87
CA GLY A 205 9.63 -7.88 -4.55
C GLY A 205 10.81 -7.10 -5.10
N ALA A 206 10.63 -5.92 -5.70
CA ALA A 206 11.76 -5.06 -6.02
C ALA A 206 12.46 -4.58 -4.72
N PRO A 207 13.78 -4.38 -4.72
CA PRO A 207 14.51 -4.01 -3.51
C PRO A 207 14.15 -2.61 -3.00
N VAL A 208 13.65 -1.73 -3.87
CA VAL A 208 13.32 -0.34 -3.57
C VAL A 208 12.40 0.22 -4.65
N GLY A 209 11.63 1.24 -4.31
CA GLY A 209 10.95 2.08 -5.26
C GLY A 209 9.43 1.89 -5.31
N SER A 210 8.82 2.92 -5.83
CA SER A 210 7.38 3.05 -6.06
C SER A 210 7.15 3.89 -7.31
N MET A 211 5.92 3.88 -7.81
CA MET A 211 5.51 4.68 -8.95
C MET A 211 4.39 5.63 -8.52
N LEU A 212 4.43 6.86 -9.00
CA LEU A 212 3.32 7.80 -8.93
C LEU A 212 2.82 8.06 -10.35
N LEU A 213 1.50 7.96 -10.57
CA LEU A 213 0.87 8.06 -11.87
C LEU A 213 -0.27 9.08 -11.84
N GLY A 214 -0.52 9.69 -12.98
CA GLY A 214 -1.60 10.66 -13.17
C GLY A 214 -1.59 11.25 -14.57
N SER A 215 -2.14 12.46 -14.71
CA SER A 215 -2.03 13.21 -15.96
C SER A 215 -0.59 13.61 -16.24
N ARG A 216 -0.26 13.85 -17.50
CA ARG A 216 1.10 14.30 -17.90
C ARG A 216 1.50 15.59 -17.19
N ALA A 217 0.59 16.55 -17.09
CA ALA A 217 0.85 17.81 -16.40
C ALA A 217 1.15 17.59 -14.90
N PHE A 218 0.39 16.72 -14.24
CA PHE A 218 0.61 16.36 -12.84
C PHE A 218 1.99 15.71 -12.63
N ILE A 219 2.39 14.79 -13.50
CA ILE A 219 3.68 14.09 -13.40
C ILE A 219 4.86 15.02 -13.71
N GLU A 220 4.74 15.96 -14.63
CA GLU A 220 5.79 16.97 -14.88
C GLU A 220 6.02 17.85 -13.63
N GLU A 221 4.96 18.25 -12.95
CA GLU A 221 5.09 19.00 -11.69
C GLU A 221 5.65 18.10 -10.57
N ALA A 222 5.23 16.84 -10.50
CA ALA A 222 5.73 15.86 -9.55
C ALA A 222 7.26 15.66 -9.65
N ARG A 223 7.84 15.79 -10.83
CA ARG A 223 9.29 15.71 -11.06
C ARG A 223 10.05 16.77 -10.24
N SER A 224 9.53 17.99 -10.17
CA SER A 224 10.11 19.07 -9.38
C SER A 224 10.06 18.78 -7.89
N TRP A 225 8.94 18.27 -7.40
CA TRP A 225 8.77 17.88 -6.00
C TRP A 225 9.60 16.66 -5.63
N ARG A 226 9.71 15.67 -6.51
CA ARG A 226 10.64 14.55 -6.34
C ARG A 226 12.07 15.05 -6.12
N LYS A 227 12.51 16.01 -6.93
CA LYS A 227 13.84 16.63 -6.81
C LYS A 227 14.02 17.35 -5.48
N LEU A 228 13.05 18.17 -5.09
CA LEU A 228 13.07 18.95 -3.85
C LEU A 228 13.14 18.03 -2.61
N LEU A 229 12.42 16.93 -2.62
CA LEU A 229 12.39 15.94 -1.52
C LEU A 229 13.61 14.97 -1.52
N GLY A 230 14.58 15.17 -2.44
CA GLY A 230 15.80 14.37 -2.48
C GLY A 230 15.69 13.06 -3.30
N GLY A 231 14.56 12.83 -3.98
CA GLY A 231 14.33 11.61 -4.77
C GLY A 231 14.79 11.68 -6.23
N GLY A 232 15.42 12.78 -6.65
CA GLY A 232 16.04 12.92 -7.97
C GLY A 232 17.42 12.24 -8.00
N MET A 233 17.43 10.94 -8.22
CA MET A 233 18.65 10.12 -8.33
C MET A 233 19.31 10.29 -9.69
N ARG A 234 20.48 9.70 -9.90
CA ARG A 234 21.24 9.74 -11.16
C ARG A 234 21.00 8.47 -11.98
N GLN A 235 21.91 7.52 -11.99
CA GLN A 235 21.82 6.26 -12.71
C GLN A 235 20.87 5.29 -12.02
N ALA A 236 19.61 5.69 -11.88
CA ALA A 236 18.57 4.94 -11.17
C ALA A 236 18.07 3.71 -11.95
N GLY A 237 18.49 3.54 -13.19
CA GLY A 237 18.21 2.37 -14.01
C GLY A 237 18.64 1.06 -13.36
N VAL A 238 19.69 1.06 -12.54
CA VAL A 238 20.07 -0.09 -11.71
C VAL A 238 18.93 -0.58 -10.83
N LEU A 239 18.13 0.33 -10.25
CA LEU A 239 16.97 0.01 -9.42
C LEU A 239 15.72 -0.25 -10.27
N ALA A 240 15.53 0.53 -11.31
CA ALA A 240 14.40 0.41 -12.22
C ALA A 240 14.37 -0.92 -12.98
N ALA A 241 15.52 -1.53 -13.24
CA ALA A 241 15.61 -2.85 -13.88
C ALA A 241 14.93 -3.94 -13.03
N ALA A 242 15.13 -3.93 -11.71
CA ALA A 242 14.38 -4.82 -10.81
C ALA A 242 12.90 -4.47 -10.79
N GLY A 243 12.57 -3.18 -10.85
CA GLY A 243 11.19 -2.69 -10.93
C GLY A 243 10.44 -3.19 -12.16
N LEU A 244 11.09 -3.26 -13.32
CA LEU A 244 10.51 -3.82 -14.54
C LEU A 244 10.14 -5.30 -14.38
N ILE A 245 11.05 -6.11 -13.83
CA ILE A 245 10.77 -7.53 -13.55
C ILE A 245 9.65 -7.66 -12.52
N ALA A 246 9.68 -6.86 -11.45
CA ALA A 246 8.64 -6.83 -10.44
C ALA A 246 7.26 -6.52 -11.04
N LEU A 247 7.18 -5.57 -11.95
CA LEU A 247 5.94 -5.13 -12.61
C LEU A 247 5.39 -6.18 -13.58
N GLU A 248 6.27 -6.89 -14.31
CA GLU A 248 5.85 -7.85 -15.36
C GLU A 248 5.58 -9.26 -14.83
N GLU A 249 6.36 -9.70 -13.85
CA GLU A 249 6.35 -11.12 -13.42
C GLU A 249 5.64 -11.34 -12.09
N SER A 250 5.82 -10.43 -11.13
CA SER A 250 5.33 -10.67 -9.77
C SER A 250 3.79 -10.69 -9.65
N PRO A 251 3.01 -9.92 -10.40
CA PRO A 251 1.55 -10.00 -10.34
C PRO A 251 0.99 -11.39 -10.65
N LYS A 252 1.66 -12.15 -11.50
CA LYS A 252 1.23 -13.49 -11.95
C LYS A 252 1.15 -14.52 -10.83
N ARG A 253 1.85 -14.29 -9.70
CA ARG A 253 1.95 -15.24 -8.58
C ARG A 253 1.33 -14.75 -7.27
N LEU A 254 0.78 -13.52 -7.20
CA LEU A 254 0.21 -12.99 -5.95
C LEU A 254 -0.93 -13.85 -5.38
N HIS A 255 -1.59 -14.62 -6.23
CA HIS A 255 -2.60 -15.61 -5.79
C HIS A 255 -2.02 -16.69 -4.86
N GLU A 256 -0.72 -17.01 -4.94
CA GLU A 256 -0.04 -17.93 -4.03
C GLU A 256 0.10 -17.31 -2.63
N ASP A 257 0.44 -16.02 -2.57
CA ASP A 257 0.53 -15.27 -1.32
C ASP A 257 -0.85 -15.20 -0.63
N HIS A 258 -1.93 -14.98 -1.41
CA HIS A 258 -3.30 -14.97 -0.91
C HIS A 258 -3.74 -16.35 -0.40
N ALA A 259 -3.40 -17.42 -1.12
CA ALA A 259 -3.68 -18.78 -0.68
C ALA A 259 -2.97 -19.12 0.65
N ASN A 260 -1.72 -18.67 0.81
CA ASN A 260 -0.97 -18.81 2.04
C ASN A 260 -1.58 -18.00 3.20
N ALA A 261 -2.06 -16.78 2.93
CA ALA A 261 -2.76 -15.95 3.92
C ALA A 261 -4.07 -16.60 4.36
N ARG A 262 -4.85 -17.14 3.43
CA ARG A 262 -6.08 -17.85 3.72
C ARG A 262 -5.83 -19.09 4.58
N LYS A 263 -4.86 -19.93 4.19
CA LYS A 263 -4.43 -21.10 4.98
C LYS A 263 -4.00 -20.71 6.40
N LEU A 264 -3.25 -19.61 6.53
CA LEU A 264 -2.83 -19.08 7.82
C LEU A 264 -4.04 -18.70 8.68
N ALA A 265 -4.99 -17.96 8.10
CA ALA A 265 -6.19 -17.50 8.80
C ALA A 265 -7.08 -18.65 9.25
N GLU A 266 -7.29 -19.67 8.39
CA GLU A 266 -8.05 -20.87 8.72
C GLU A 266 -7.41 -21.63 9.89
N GLY A 267 -6.09 -21.83 9.86
CA GLY A 267 -5.39 -22.50 10.95
C GLY A 267 -5.35 -21.68 12.26
N LEU A 268 -5.30 -20.34 12.17
CA LEU A 268 -5.38 -19.47 13.35
C LEU A 268 -6.77 -19.52 14.01
N ALA A 269 -7.83 -19.59 13.22
CA ALA A 269 -9.22 -19.68 13.72
C ALA A 269 -9.48 -20.95 14.55
N GLU A 270 -8.66 -22.00 14.38
CA GLU A 270 -8.74 -23.24 15.17
C GLU A 270 -8.03 -23.14 16.53
N ILE A 271 -7.27 -22.07 16.80
CA ILE A 271 -6.50 -21.92 18.04
C ILE A 271 -7.37 -21.20 19.09
N PRO A 272 -7.64 -21.83 20.26
CA PRO A 272 -8.42 -21.19 21.32
C PRO A 272 -7.81 -19.86 21.76
N GLY A 273 -8.65 -18.84 21.95
CA GLY A 273 -8.25 -17.49 22.35
C GLY A 273 -7.81 -16.60 21.18
N ILE A 274 -7.72 -17.11 19.96
CA ILE A 274 -7.51 -16.30 18.75
C ILE A 274 -8.84 -16.06 18.07
N ARG A 275 -9.11 -14.78 17.73
CA ARG A 275 -10.31 -14.40 16.99
C ARG A 275 -9.92 -13.84 15.63
N ILE A 276 -10.35 -14.53 14.59
CA ILE A 276 -10.22 -14.15 13.20
C ILE A 276 -11.39 -14.71 12.41
N ASP A 277 -11.84 -13.97 11.41
CA ASP A 277 -12.77 -14.45 10.39
C ASP A 277 -12.00 -14.72 9.09
N PRO A 278 -11.69 -15.98 8.76
CA PRO A 278 -10.93 -16.32 7.56
C PRO A 278 -11.60 -15.86 6.26
N GLU A 279 -12.94 -15.73 6.21
CA GLU A 279 -13.65 -15.28 5.03
C GLU A 279 -13.36 -13.81 4.69
N LYS A 280 -12.91 -13.01 5.66
CA LYS A 280 -12.52 -11.61 5.46
C LYS A 280 -11.08 -11.43 5.04
N VAL A 281 -10.27 -12.49 5.01
CA VAL A 281 -8.87 -12.41 4.53
C VAL A 281 -8.86 -12.49 3.01
N ALA A 282 -8.88 -11.33 2.38
CA ALA A 282 -9.01 -11.20 0.93
C ALA A 282 -7.66 -11.16 0.19
N THR A 283 -6.58 -10.74 0.85
CA THR A 283 -5.26 -10.55 0.25
C THR A 283 -4.17 -11.24 1.08
N ASN A 284 -2.97 -10.71 1.04
CA ASN A 284 -1.81 -11.25 1.75
C ASN A 284 -1.67 -10.76 3.20
N ILE A 285 -2.60 -9.97 3.73
CA ILE A 285 -2.54 -9.41 5.08
C ILE A 285 -3.50 -10.15 6.00
N VAL A 286 -2.96 -10.71 7.09
CA VAL A 286 -3.73 -11.42 8.13
C VAL A 286 -3.58 -10.65 9.44
N ILE A 287 -4.69 -10.09 9.95
CA ILE A 287 -4.76 -9.43 11.25
C ILE A 287 -5.74 -10.20 12.13
N PHE A 288 -5.32 -10.56 13.33
CA PHE A 288 -6.14 -11.32 14.25
C PHE A 288 -6.02 -10.81 15.68
N ASP A 289 -7.10 -10.94 16.43
CA ASP A 289 -7.20 -10.54 17.83
C ASP A 289 -6.76 -11.69 18.73
N ILE A 290 -6.01 -11.37 19.78
CA ILE A 290 -5.44 -12.30 20.77
C ILE A 290 -5.89 -11.99 22.20
N SER A 291 -6.83 -11.07 22.39
CA SER A 291 -7.25 -10.58 23.71
C SER A 291 -7.74 -11.70 24.64
N GLU A 292 -8.31 -12.76 24.10
CA GLU A 292 -8.79 -13.91 24.87
C GLU A 292 -7.69 -14.92 25.24
N THR A 293 -6.46 -14.75 24.70
CA THR A 293 -5.33 -15.63 25.07
C THR A 293 -4.74 -15.27 26.44
N GLY A 294 -4.98 -14.07 26.93
CA GLY A 294 -4.34 -13.55 28.15
C GLY A 294 -2.84 -13.25 28.02
N ILE A 295 -2.26 -13.36 26.82
CA ILE A 295 -0.84 -13.14 26.52
C ILE A 295 -0.71 -11.86 25.70
N SER A 296 0.24 -10.99 26.02
CA SER A 296 0.48 -9.77 25.25
C SER A 296 1.03 -10.08 23.85
N ALA A 297 0.76 -9.19 22.89
CA ALA A 297 1.28 -9.33 21.53
C ALA A 297 2.82 -9.37 21.50
N ASP A 298 3.48 -8.57 22.32
CA ASP A 298 4.94 -8.55 22.45
C ASP A 298 5.49 -9.89 22.91
N GLU A 299 4.84 -10.52 23.90
CA GLU A 299 5.25 -11.82 24.43
C GLU A 299 5.02 -12.92 23.40
N ILE A 300 3.89 -12.95 22.69
CA ILE A 300 3.63 -13.91 21.63
C ILE A 300 4.69 -13.73 20.52
N CYS A 301 4.96 -12.52 20.08
CA CYS A 301 5.98 -12.25 19.06
C CYS A 301 7.39 -12.69 19.51
N ALA A 302 7.77 -12.44 20.78
CA ALA A 302 9.04 -12.88 21.32
C ALA A 302 9.16 -14.42 21.37
N GLN A 303 8.10 -15.11 21.77
CA GLN A 303 8.06 -16.58 21.80
C GLN A 303 8.06 -17.21 20.39
N LEU A 304 7.39 -16.57 19.41
CA LEU A 304 7.45 -16.97 17.99
C LEU A 304 8.86 -16.79 17.44
N GLN A 305 9.54 -15.70 17.77
CA GLN A 305 10.92 -15.45 17.34
C GLN A 305 11.86 -16.55 17.82
N GLN A 306 11.69 -17.07 19.04
CA GLN A 306 12.45 -18.22 19.54
C GLN A 306 12.23 -19.50 18.72
N ARG A 307 11.11 -19.55 17.97
CA ARG A 307 10.73 -20.64 17.03
C ARG A 307 11.03 -20.32 15.58
N ASN A 308 11.88 -19.29 15.34
CA ASN A 308 12.25 -18.81 14.01
C ASN A 308 11.07 -18.26 13.17
N VAL A 309 10.02 -17.74 13.80
CA VAL A 309 8.88 -17.08 13.15
C VAL A 309 8.82 -15.63 13.65
N LEU A 310 8.78 -14.67 12.72
CA LEU A 310 8.65 -13.25 13.02
C LEU A 310 7.27 -12.75 12.63
N ALA A 311 6.63 -12.01 13.53
CA ALA A 311 5.34 -11.36 13.35
C ALA A 311 5.36 -9.94 13.92
N SER A 312 4.36 -9.12 13.65
CA SER A 312 4.22 -7.77 14.20
C SER A 312 3.02 -7.69 15.14
N GLY A 313 3.27 -7.33 16.40
CA GLY A 313 2.23 -7.11 17.41
C GLY A 313 1.87 -5.62 17.55
N PHE A 314 0.59 -5.33 17.83
CA PHE A 314 0.11 -3.99 18.19
C PHE A 314 -1.19 -4.08 19.00
N GLY A 315 -1.18 -3.52 20.21
CA GLY A 315 -2.30 -3.66 21.14
C GLY A 315 -2.64 -5.13 21.39
N ASP A 316 -3.91 -5.50 21.25
CA ASP A 316 -4.41 -6.87 21.40
C ASP A 316 -4.46 -7.62 20.05
N SER A 317 -3.69 -7.19 19.06
CA SER A 317 -3.69 -7.80 17.73
C SER A 317 -2.29 -8.16 17.26
N ILE A 318 -2.23 -9.17 16.40
CA ILE A 318 -1.02 -9.53 15.66
C ILE A 318 -1.32 -9.43 14.17
N ARG A 319 -0.37 -8.88 13.41
CA ARG A 319 -0.38 -8.85 11.95
C ARG A 319 0.69 -9.77 11.41
N MET A 320 0.31 -10.62 10.47
CA MET A 320 1.19 -11.41 9.63
C MET A 320 0.91 -11.10 8.16
N VAL A 321 1.95 -11.01 7.34
CA VAL A 321 1.83 -10.72 5.91
C VAL A 321 2.57 -11.80 5.13
N THR A 322 1.86 -12.48 4.25
CA THR A 322 2.46 -13.50 3.37
C THR A 322 3.09 -12.85 2.14
N HIS A 323 4.12 -13.49 1.63
CA HIS A 323 4.88 -13.05 0.46
C HIS A 323 5.72 -14.21 -0.09
N TYR A 324 6.31 -14.05 -1.25
CA TYR A 324 6.96 -15.15 -1.98
C TYR A 324 8.18 -15.80 -1.30
N ASP A 325 8.79 -15.16 -0.30
CA ASP A 325 9.84 -15.79 0.50
C ASP A 325 9.28 -16.70 1.60
N VAL A 326 7.95 -16.88 1.67
CA VAL A 326 7.25 -17.73 2.65
C VAL A 326 6.42 -18.78 1.91
N SER A 327 6.82 -20.04 2.03
CA SER A 327 6.14 -21.17 1.41
C SER A 327 4.91 -21.65 2.21
N SER A 328 4.05 -22.46 1.60
CA SER A 328 2.94 -23.10 2.30
C SER A 328 3.41 -24.01 3.47
N ALA A 329 4.59 -24.62 3.36
CA ALA A 329 5.18 -25.40 4.46
C ALA A 329 5.65 -24.49 5.62
N ASP A 330 6.12 -23.27 5.31
CA ASP A 330 6.46 -22.28 6.35
C ASP A 330 5.22 -21.82 7.11
N ILE A 331 4.06 -21.75 6.45
CA ILE A 331 2.79 -21.45 7.11
C ILE A 331 2.44 -22.54 8.12
N ASP A 332 2.64 -23.83 7.81
CA ASP A 332 2.41 -24.94 8.75
C ASP A 332 3.31 -24.81 9.98
N VAL A 333 4.58 -24.41 9.80
CA VAL A 333 5.51 -24.15 10.90
C VAL A 333 5.06 -22.97 11.76
N ALA A 334 4.60 -21.88 11.12
CA ALA A 334 4.09 -20.71 11.84
C ALA A 334 2.85 -21.03 12.67
N LEU A 335 1.90 -21.79 12.12
CA LEU A 335 0.69 -22.26 12.83
C LEU A 335 1.03 -23.15 14.00
N LYS A 336 1.94 -24.11 13.81
CA LYS A 336 2.44 -24.97 14.90
C LYS A 336 3.06 -24.13 16.02
N GLY A 337 3.91 -23.17 15.66
CA GLY A 337 4.55 -22.24 16.61
C GLY A 337 3.53 -21.44 17.41
N MET A 338 2.52 -20.88 16.73
CA MET A 338 1.43 -20.14 17.37
C MET A 338 0.65 -21.01 18.34
N LYS A 339 0.24 -22.22 17.92
CA LYS A 339 -0.49 -23.16 18.77
C LYS A 339 0.31 -23.52 20.03
N GLU A 340 1.62 -23.76 19.90
CA GLU A 340 2.49 -24.06 21.05
C GLU A 340 2.65 -22.89 22.01
N VAL A 341 2.64 -21.64 21.51
CA VAL A 341 2.73 -20.43 22.33
C VAL A 341 1.46 -20.24 23.14
N VAL A 342 0.30 -20.34 22.50
CA VAL A 342 -0.99 -20.11 23.15
C VAL A 342 -1.41 -21.25 24.08
N SER A 343 -1.06 -22.53 23.76
CA SER A 343 -1.48 -23.71 24.56
C SER A 343 -0.62 -23.98 25.79
N ARG A 344 0.41 -23.17 26.08
CA ARG A 344 1.29 -23.36 27.27
C ARG A 344 0.75 -22.73 28.56
N GLN A 345 -0.48 -22.30 28.56
CA GLN A 345 -1.24 -21.96 29.77
C GLN A 345 -2.17 -23.14 30.10
#